data_317804927c4391d030c780d3ecb4d54d
#
_entry.id   317804927c4391d030c780d3ecb4d54d
#
_cell.length_a   1.000
_cell.length_b   1.000
_cell.length_c   1.000
_cell.angle_alpha   90.00
_cell.angle_beta   90.00
_cell.angle_gamma   90.00
#
_symmetry.space_group_name_H-M   'P 1'
#
loop_
_entity.id
_entity.type
_entity.pdbx_description
1 polymer ?
#
loop_
_entity_poly.entity_id
_entity_poly.type
_entity_poly.pdbx_seq_one_letter_code
_entity_poly.pdbx_strand_id
1 'polypeptide(L)'
;MSNPYPEHFTFIGQQRAQSALDFSLGMDLPGYNVYVMGEAAHGRFTLVKDKLKEHAKGRVTPNEWLYVNNYDDHREPIALFMQAGQSKKLADDIDAFIDEVLDTFPAAFDNPAYQRKKKSIDREFNDAYDGAITAVEIAALEQSVALIEEKGVVGFAPLIGGKQLSDNEFSHLEDELRETFFERIEKLEDTLIEALIELPRWKRESTEKLRNLKKSTAEQATKPLLKDLEHKYASHIGVLRYLKDIRVEIIDAVLEWLDDEGESEENKEDFDRKGMLTDFFAPNILVEFKEGDAAPVVYEPNPTFGRTLPVLIYTPASCSLRSACSNLCSAISSDQPQTARCQRLLLKPVDKARL
;
A
#
# COMPACT_ATOMS: atom_id res chain seq x y z
N MET A 1 27.13 18.01 -35.38
CA MET A 1 27.61 17.23 -36.52
C MET A 1 26.41 16.53 -37.12
N SER A 2 25.92 17.00 -38.28
CA SER A 2 24.79 16.38 -39.00
C SER A 2 25.22 15.00 -39.51
N ASN A 3 24.41 13.98 -39.22
CA ASN A 3 24.63 12.62 -39.71
C ASN A 3 24.58 12.64 -41.26
N PRO A 4 25.67 12.29 -41.97
CA PRO A 4 25.71 12.38 -43.44
C PRO A 4 24.96 11.26 -44.15
N TYR A 5 24.35 10.33 -43.39
CA TYR A 5 23.61 9.22 -43.98
C TYR A 5 22.10 9.52 -43.98
N PRO A 6 21.39 9.32 -45.11
CA PRO A 6 19.94 9.48 -45.13
C PRO A 6 19.29 8.54 -44.10
N GLU A 7 18.37 9.07 -43.31
CA GLU A 7 17.62 8.32 -42.32
C GLU A 7 16.79 7.15 -42.88
N HIS A 8 16.57 7.15 -44.22
CA HIS A 8 15.84 6.12 -44.95
C HIS A 8 16.71 5.53 -46.06
N PHE A 9 17.01 4.25 -45.92
CA PHE A 9 17.70 3.48 -46.95
C PHE A 9 16.67 3.10 -48.02
N THR A 10 16.71 3.73 -49.19
CA THR A 10 15.85 3.34 -50.32
C THR A 10 16.40 2.04 -50.91
N PHE A 11 15.74 0.93 -50.64
CA PHE A 11 16.11 -0.37 -51.18
C PHE A 11 15.75 -0.42 -52.66
N ILE A 12 16.73 -0.45 -53.53
CA ILE A 12 16.55 -0.53 -54.96
C ILE A 12 16.59 -1.99 -55.40
N GLY A 13 15.57 -2.46 -56.07
CA GLY A 13 15.47 -3.84 -56.54
C GLY A 13 14.64 -4.76 -55.63
N GLN A 14 14.66 -6.04 -55.94
CA GLN A 14 13.94 -7.10 -55.14
C GLN A 14 12.42 -6.82 -54.99
N GLN A 15 11.77 -6.24 -56.02
CA GLN A 15 10.36 -5.83 -55.96
C GLN A 15 9.41 -6.96 -55.50
N ARG A 16 9.66 -8.20 -55.98
CA ARG A 16 8.84 -9.36 -55.59
C ARG A 16 8.95 -9.66 -54.11
N ALA A 17 10.15 -9.56 -53.51
CA ALA A 17 10.36 -9.76 -52.11
C ALA A 17 9.71 -8.65 -51.27
N GLN A 18 9.82 -7.41 -51.71
CA GLN A 18 9.15 -6.28 -51.07
C GLN A 18 7.64 -6.42 -51.09
N SER A 19 7.03 -6.71 -52.26
CA SER A 19 5.60 -6.93 -52.38
C SER A 19 5.10 -8.12 -51.55
N ALA A 20 5.87 -9.20 -51.50
CA ALA A 20 5.55 -10.36 -50.64
C ALA A 20 5.59 -10.00 -49.16
N LEU A 21 6.57 -9.19 -48.73
CA LEU A 21 6.68 -8.70 -47.38
C LEU A 21 5.51 -7.75 -47.02
N ASP A 22 5.19 -6.81 -47.89
CA ASP A 22 4.05 -5.87 -47.70
C ASP A 22 2.73 -6.64 -47.59
N PHE A 23 2.51 -7.62 -48.47
CA PHE A 23 1.35 -8.50 -48.41
C PHE A 23 1.30 -9.27 -47.07
N SER A 24 2.43 -9.83 -46.68
CA SER A 24 2.53 -10.61 -45.46
C SER A 24 2.29 -9.78 -44.18
N LEU A 25 2.78 -8.55 -44.17
CA LEU A 25 2.55 -7.60 -43.06
C LEU A 25 1.09 -7.13 -42.98
N GLY A 26 0.39 -7.11 -44.10
CA GLY A 26 -1.05 -6.82 -44.17
C GLY A 26 -1.95 -7.96 -43.69
N MET A 27 -1.40 -9.18 -43.57
CA MET A 27 -2.16 -10.35 -43.11
C MET A 27 -2.28 -10.38 -41.58
N ASP A 28 -3.47 -10.08 -41.08
CA ASP A 28 -3.76 -10.07 -39.62
C ASP A 28 -4.41 -11.38 -39.19
N LEU A 29 -3.70 -12.52 -39.41
CA LEU A 29 -4.14 -13.87 -39.08
C LEU A 29 -3.32 -14.46 -37.92
N PRO A 30 -3.97 -15.11 -36.95
CA PRO A 30 -3.26 -15.82 -35.90
C PRO A 30 -2.33 -16.89 -36.47
N GLY A 31 -1.08 -16.95 -35.96
CA GLY A 31 -0.10 -17.95 -36.39
C GLY A 31 0.52 -17.70 -37.75
N TYR A 32 0.19 -16.61 -38.43
CA TYR A 32 0.84 -16.24 -39.70
C TYR A 32 2.22 -15.66 -39.42
N ASN A 33 3.26 -16.45 -39.75
CA ASN A 33 4.67 -16.08 -39.54
C ASN A 33 5.33 -15.84 -40.90
N VAL A 34 6.19 -14.84 -40.96
CA VAL A 34 6.96 -14.51 -42.18
C VAL A 34 8.41 -14.95 -41.95
N TYR A 35 8.92 -15.72 -42.90
CA TYR A 35 10.31 -16.18 -42.92
C TYR A 35 11.06 -15.52 -44.08
N VAL A 36 12.08 -14.69 -43.77
CA VAL A 36 12.86 -13.96 -44.76
C VAL A 36 14.25 -14.59 -44.89
N MET A 37 14.52 -15.23 -46.03
CA MET A 37 15.82 -15.86 -46.36
C MET A 37 16.68 -14.95 -47.24
N GLY A 38 17.98 -15.11 -47.16
CA GLY A 38 18.96 -14.43 -47.96
C GLY A 38 20.36 -14.50 -47.34
N GLU A 39 21.36 -14.12 -48.09
CA GLU A 39 22.74 -14.05 -47.59
C GLU A 39 22.92 -12.95 -46.56
N ALA A 40 23.88 -13.11 -45.68
CA ALA A 40 24.23 -12.11 -44.69
C ALA A 40 24.78 -10.83 -45.36
N ALA A 41 24.66 -9.71 -44.73
CA ALA A 41 25.15 -8.40 -45.18
C ALA A 41 24.49 -7.79 -46.44
N HIS A 42 23.43 -8.40 -47.00
CA HIS A 42 22.70 -7.86 -48.14
C HIS A 42 21.52 -6.91 -47.74
N GLY A 43 21.56 -6.31 -46.58
CA GLY A 43 20.54 -5.32 -46.15
C GLY A 43 19.16 -5.92 -45.77
N ARG A 44 19.03 -7.25 -45.75
CA ARG A 44 17.76 -7.93 -45.45
C ARG A 44 17.16 -7.48 -44.11
N PHE A 45 17.98 -7.39 -43.06
CA PHE A 45 17.54 -6.95 -41.74
C PHE A 45 17.02 -5.51 -41.76
N THR A 46 17.75 -4.62 -42.41
CA THR A 46 17.38 -3.20 -42.56
C THR A 46 16.06 -3.04 -43.28
N LEU A 47 15.90 -3.72 -44.43
CA LEU A 47 14.66 -3.71 -45.18
C LEU A 47 13.46 -4.14 -44.34
N VAL A 48 13.58 -5.28 -43.68
CA VAL A 48 12.49 -5.83 -42.84
C VAL A 48 12.17 -4.89 -41.66
N LYS A 49 13.20 -4.39 -40.98
CA LYS A 49 13.05 -3.46 -39.86
C LYS A 49 12.36 -2.17 -40.27
N ASP A 50 12.74 -1.60 -41.44
CA ASP A 50 12.16 -0.35 -41.92
C ASP A 50 10.70 -0.56 -42.36
N LYS A 51 10.40 -1.66 -43.05
CA LYS A 51 9.01 -2.01 -43.41
C LYS A 51 8.13 -2.26 -42.20
N LEU A 52 8.66 -2.92 -41.18
CA LEU A 52 7.94 -3.10 -39.92
C LEU A 52 7.65 -1.79 -39.20
N LYS A 53 8.64 -0.88 -39.15
CA LYS A 53 8.45 0.44 -38.54
C LYS A 53 7.41 1.27 -39.33
N GLU A 54 7.45 1.20 -40.65
CA GLU A 54 6.47 1.88 -41.52
C GLU A 54 5.06 1.34 -41.26
N HIS A 55 4.92 0.02 -41.23
CA HIS A 55 3.65 -0.66 -40.96
C HIS A 55 3.13 -0.38 -39.56
N ALA A 56 4.02 -0.34 -38.56
CA ALA A 56 3.69 -0.06 -37.17
C ALA A 56 3.11 1.33 -36.94
N LYS A 57 3.50 2.34 -37.76
CA LYS A 57 2.93 3.71 -37.70
C LYS A 57 1.43 3.75 -37.95
N GLY A 58 0.91 2.83 -38.76
CA GLY A 58 -0.52 2.73 -39.06
C GLY A 58 -1.32 1.89 -38.06
N ARG A 59 -0.68 1.32 -37.05
CA ARG A 59 -1.34 0.47 -36.06
C ARG A 59 -1.57 1.21 -34.75
N VAL A 60 -2.67 0.84 -34.06
CA VAL A 60 -3.01 1.38 -32.75
C VAL A 60 -1.95 0.94 -31.74
N THR A 61 -1.50 1.85 -30.91
CA THR A 61 -0.62 1.57 -29.78
C THR A 61 -1.30 0.57 -28.85
N PRO A 62 -0.64 -0.52 -28.44
CA PRO A 62 -1.24 -1.49 -27.53
C PRO A 62 -1.46 -0.90 -26.14
N ASN A 63 -2.33 -1.55 -25.38
CA ASN A 63 -2.56 -1.18 -23.99
C ASN A 63 -1.29 -1.38 -23.16
N GLU A 64 -1.14 -0.53 -22.17
CA GLU A 64 -0.13 -0.64 -21.12
C GLU A 64 -0.56 -1.67 -20.08
N TRP A 65 0.42 -2.29 -19.46
CA TRP A 65 0.20 -3.26 -18.39
C TRP A 65 0.91 -2.83 -17.14
N LEU A 66 0.22 -2.96 -16.03
CA LEU A 66 0.73 -2.67 -14.70
C LEU A 66 0.23 -3.70 -13.69
N TYR A 67 1.00 -3.90 -12.63
CA TYR A 67 0.57 -4.67 -11.47
C TYR A 67 0.33 -3.74 -10.30
N VAL A 68 -0.71 -4.04 -9.54
CA VAL A 68 -1.03 -3.42 -8.27
C VAL A 68 -1.04 -4.47 -7.18
N ASN A 69 -0.78 -4.06 -5.96
CA ASN A 69 -0.82 -4.96 -4.82
C ASN A 69 -2.24 -5.51 -4.61
N ASN A 70 -2.29 -6.78 -4.26
CA ASN A 70 -3.48 -7.45 -3.76
C ASN A 70 -3.34 -7.56 -2.24
N TYR A 71 -4.13 -6.80 -1.52
CA TYR A 71 -4.03 -6.74 -0.05
C TYR A 71 -4.63 -7.97 0.64
N ASP A 72 -5.49 -8.73 -0.07
CA ASP A 72 -6.01 -10.01 0.41
C ASP A 72 -4.96 -11.13 0.32
N ASP A 73 -4.14 -11.13 -0.76
CA ASP A 73 -3.02 -12.06 -0.94
C ASP A 73 -1.85 -11.39 -1.67
N HIS A 74 -0.84 -10.96 -0.93
CA HIS A 74 0.36 -10.30 -1.46
C HIS A 74 1.17 -11.15 -2.45
N ARG A 75 0.90 -12.45 -2.55
CA ARG A 75 1.58 -13.36 -3.49
C ARG A 75 0.95 -13.36 -4.88
N GLU A 76 -0.28 -12.83 -5.00
CA GLU A 76 -1.04 -12.79 -6.24
C GLU A 76 -1.37 -11.34 -6.63
N PRO A 77 -0.41 -10.57 -7.19
CA PRO A 77 -0.65 -9.20 -7.60
C PRO A 77 -1.72 -9.12 -8.70
N ILE A 78 -2.50 -8.06 -8.68
CA ILE A 78 -3.59 -7.84 -9.65
C ILE A 78 -3.02 -7.16 -10.90
N ALA A 79 -3.21 -7.78 -12.06
CA ALA A 79 -2.84 -7.18 -13.34
C ALA A 79 -3.93 -6.21 -13.81
N LEU A 80 -3.55 -4.98 -14.13
CA LEU A 80 -4.39 -3.98 -14.74
C LEU A 80 -3.86 -3.62 -16.13
N PHE A 81 -4.77 -3.21 -17.01
CA PHE A 81 -4.40 -2.69 -18.33
C PHE A 81 -5.02 -1.31 -18.54
N MET A 82 -4.26 -0.42 -19.16
CA MET A 82 -4.66 0.95 -19.44
C MET A 82 -4.32 1.33 -20.88
N GLN A 83 -4.91 2.40 -21.37
CA GLN A 83 -4.54 2.95 -22.68
C GLN A 83 -3.13 3.57 -22.60
N ALA A 84 -2.46 3.66 -23.75
CA ALA A 84 -1.13 4.23 -23.86
C ALA A 84 -1.04 5.63 -23.21
N GLY A 85 -0.03 5.85 -22.37
CA GLY A 85 0.23 7.09 -21.66
C GLY A 85 -0.60 7.28 -20.38
N GLN A 86 -1.42 6.31 -19.97
CA GLN A 86 -2.25 6.45 -18.78
C GLN A 86 -1.64 5.79 -17.53
N SER A 87 -0.81 4.76 -17.67
CA SER A 87 -0.22 4.07 -16.54
C SER A 87 0.68 4.97 -15.71
N LYS A 88 1.50 5.78 -16.38
CA LYS A 88 2.36 6.75 -15.72
C LYS A 88 1.55 7.83 -15.01
N LYS A 89 0.49 8.34 -15.66
CA LYS A 89 -0.41 9.32 -15.03
C LYS A 89 -1.05 8.76 -13.76
N LEU A 90 -1.44 7.47 -13.76
CA LEU A 90 -1.96 6.81 -12.58
C LEU A 90 -0.91 6.70 -11.47
N ALA A 91 0.33 6.33 -11.80
CA ALA A 91 1.41 6.25 -10.83
C ALA A 91 1.71 7.61 -10.20
N ASP A 92 1.82 8.66 -11.02
CA ASP A 92 2.05 10.04 -10.57
C ASP A 92 0.88 10.53 -9.69
N ASP A 93 -0.37 10.18 -10.02
CA ASP A 93 -1.55 10.53 -9.25
C ASP A 93 -1.61 9.81 -7.90
N ILE A 94 -1.20 8.55 -7.84
CA ILE A 94 -1.12 7.80 -6.58
C ILE A 94 -0.01 8.37 -5.69
N ASP A 95 1.14 8.74 -6.26
CA ASP A 95 2.22 9.38 -5.50
C ASP A 95 1.77 10.73 -4.92
N ALA A 96 1.10 11.57 -5.74
CA ALA A 96 0.52 12.83 -5.28
C ALA A 96 -0.56 12.60 -4.18
N PHE A 97 -1.38 11.58 -4.33
CA PHE A 97 -2.37 11.21 -3.32
C PHE A 97 -1.71 10.82 -1.98
N ILE A 98 -0.60 10.08 -2.01
CA ILE A 98 0.16 9.72 -0.81
C ILE A 98 0.70 10.98 -0.14
N ASP A 99 1.25 11.93 -0.91
CA ASP A 99 1.72 13.22 -0.38
C ASP A 99 0.58 13.99 0.31
N GLU A 100 -0.56 14.12 -0.36
CA GLU A 100 -1.72 14.80 0.20
C GLU A 100 -2.27 14.13 1.47
N VAL A 101 -2.23 12.80 1.53
CA VAL A 101 -2.60 12.03 2.72
C VAL A 101 -1.66 12.35 3.86
N LEU A 102 -0.34 12.30 3.64
CA LEU A 102 0.67 12.59 4.67
C LEU A 102 0.56 14.01 5.21
N ASP A 103 0.19 14.98 4.38
CA ASP A 103 0.00 16.37 4.78
C ASP A 103 -1.34 16.59 5.51
N THR A 104 -2.39 15.87 5.09
CA THR A 104 -3.75 16.08 5.59
C THR A 104 -3.99 15.43 6.96
N PHE A 105 -3.37 14.28 7.22
CA PHE A 105 -3.61 13.54 8.46
C PHE A 105 -3.19 14.31 9.72
N PRO A 106 -1.99 14.89 9.85
CA PRO A 106 -1.61 15.65 11.03
C PRO A 106 -2.63 16.78 11.30
N ALA A 107 -3.03 17.51 10.27
CA ALA A 107 -4.01 18.59 10.39
C ALA A 107 -5.41 18.10 10.83
N ALA A 108 -5.83 16.90 10.39
CA ALA A 108 -7.11 16.31 10.77
C ALA A 108 -7.14 15.92 12.26
N PHE A 109 -6.02 15.39 12.79
CA PHE A 109 -5.91 15.02 14.20
C PHE A 109 -5.63 16.20 15.14
N ASP A 110 -5.05 17.28 14.63
CA ASP A 110 -4.90 18.54 15.37
C ASP A 110 -6.19 19.37 15.41
N ASN A 111 -7.21 18.98 14.64
CA ASN A 111 -8.47 19.70 14.56
C ASN A 111 -9.16 19.79 15.95
N PRO A 112 -9.60 20.99 16.36
CA PRO A 112 -10.30 21.19 17.65
C PRO A 112 -11.52 20.30 17.85
N ALA A 113 -12.19 19.88 16.77
CA ALA A 113 -13.35 18.98 16.86
C ALA A 113 -12.93 17.56 17.27
N TYR A 114 -11.84 17.04 16.70
CA TYR A 114 -11.25 15.76 17.10
C TYR A 114 -10.77 15.80 18.54
N GLN A 115 -10.00 16.83 18.91
CA GLN A 115 -9.46 17.01 20.25
C GLN A 115 -10.54 17.10 21.33
N ARG A 116 -11.68 17.77 21.03
CA ARG A 116 -12.83 17.80 21.95
C ARG A 116 -13.45 16.43 22.15
N LYS A 117 -13.63 15.66 21.09
CA LYS A 117 -14.19 14.30 21.18
C LYS A 117 -13.25 13.36 21.93
N LYS A 118 -11.93 13.45 21.67
CA LYS A 118 -10.92 12.71 22.41
C LYS A 118 -11.00 13.01 23.90
N LYS A 119 -10.96 14.31 24.26
CA LYS A 119 -11.10 14.74 25.67
C LYS A 119 -12.44 14.33 26.30
N SER A 120 -13.51 14.22 25.53
CA SER A 120 -14.80 13.72 26.05
C SER A 120 -14.73 12.24 26.41
N ILE A 121 -14.06 11.42 25.57
CA ILE A 121 -13.87 9.98 25.83
C ILE A 121 -12.97 9.78 27.07
N ASP A 122 -11.86 10.52 27.14
CA ASP A 122 -10.96 10.48 28.29
C ASP A 122 -11.67 10.91 29.58
N ARG A 123 -12.52 11.93 29.49
CA ARG A 123 -13.33 12.37 30.64
C ARG A 123 -14.34 11.31 31.08
N GLU A 124 -15.06 10.69 30.16
CA GLU A 124 -16.01 9.61 30.49
C GLU A 124 -15.31 8.47 31.27
N PHE A 125 -14.10 8.11 30.88
CA PHE A 125 -13.31 7.10 31.59
C PHE A 125 -12.89 7.59 32.98
N ASN A 126 -12.35 8.83 33.06
CA ASN A 126 -11.92 9.40 34.34
C ASN A 126 -13.10 9.61 35.29
N ASP A 127 -14.24 10.10 34.81
CA ASP A 127 -15.44 10.29 35.63
C ASP A 127 -15.95 8.95 36.22
N ALA A 128 -15.86 7.86 35.44
CA ALA A 128 -16.22 6.51 35.92
C ALA A 128 -15.22 6.00 36.96
N TYR A 129 -13.92 6.19 36.73
CA TYR A 129 -12.86 5.81 37.66
C TYR A 129 -12.95 6.63 38.98
N ASP A 130 -13.02 7.95 38.86
CA ASP A 130 -13.09 8.87 40.00
C ASP A 130 -14.38 8.62 40.82
N GLY A 131 -15.49 8.32 40.14
CA GLY A 131 -16.72 7.94 40.82
C GLY A 131 -16.60 6.65 41.66
N ALA A 132 -15.92 5.65 41.12
CA ALA A 132 -15.66 4.40 41.83
C ALA A 132 -14.72 4.62 43.05
N ILE A 133 -13.64 5.38 42.85
CA ILE A 133 -12.70 5.72 43.92
C ILE A 133 -13.36 6.58 45.00
N THR A 134 -14.16 7.59 44.62
CA THR A 134 -14.88 8.44 45.58
C THR A 134 -15.87 7.64 46.40
N ALA A 135 -16.55 6.66 45.83
CA ALA A 135 -17.43 5.76 46.59
C ALA A 135 -16.68 4.97 47.68
N VAL A 136 -15.51 4.47 47.34
CA VAL A 136 -14.62 3.75 48.31
C VAL A 136 -14.07 4.71 49.36
N GLU A 137 -13.70 5.93 48.98
CA GLU A 137 -13.21 6.97 49.89
C GLU A 137 -14.27 7.35 50.94
N ILE A 138 -15.51 7.53 50.52
CA ILE A 138 -16.63 7.80 51.44
C ILE A 138 -16.80 6.61 52.44
N ALA A 139 -16.79 5.39 51.95
CA ALA A 139 -16.91 4.19 52.78
C ALA A 139 -15.72 4.04 53.75
N ALA A 140 -14.52 4.43 53.34
CA ALA A 140 -13.32 4.43 54.17
C ALA A 140 -13.40 5.48 55.28
N LEU A 141 -13.85 6.69 54.97
CA LEU A 141 -14.03 7.78 55.95
C LEU A 141 -15.06 7.43 57.01
N GLU A 142 -16.15 6.73 56.67
CA GLU A 142 -17.15 6.24 57.61
C GLU A 142 -16.55 5.25 58.61
N GLN A 143 -15.52 4.53 58.21
CA GLN A 143 -14.79 3.55 59.07
C GLN A 143 -13.54 4.15 59.73
N SER A 144 -13.35 5.48 59.64
CA SER A 144 -12.18 6.20 60.19
C SER A 144 -10.85 5.72 59.54
N VAL A 145 -10.90 5.49 58.25
CA VAL A 145 -9.74 5.13 57.39
C VAL A 145 -9.65 6.13 56.24
N ALA A 146 -8.47 6.57 55.92
CA ALA A 146 -8.22 7.39 54.72
C ALA A 146 -7.75 6.53 53.56
N LEU A 147 -8.25 6.85 52.37
CA LEU A 147 -7.73 6.31 51.13
C LEU A 147 -6.53 7.16 50.71
N ILE A 148 -5.42 6.55 50.37
CA ILE A 148 -4.17 7.21 49.93
C ILE A 148 -3.81 6.68 48.56
N GLU A 149 -3.47 7.61 47.65
CA GLU A 149 -2.90 7.28 46.36
C GLU A 149 -1.43 7.70 46.32
N GLU A 150 -0.51 6.74 46.33
CA GLU A 150 0.92 6.99 46.16
C GLU A 150 1.45 6.28 44.91
N LYS A 151 1.99 7.03 44.00
CA LYS A 151 2.60 6.51 42.74
C LYS A 151 1.69 5.57 41.93
N GLY A 152 0.37 5.83 41.93
CA GLY A 152 -0.62 5.03 41.21
C GLY A 152 -1.01 3.73 41.93
N VAL A 153 -0.62 3.57 43.20
CA VAL A 153 -1.09 2.50 44.09
C VAL A 153 -2.04 3.10 45.08
N VAL A 154 -3.26 2.57 45.13
CA VAL A 154 -4.28 2.95 46.11
C VAL A 154 -4.10 2.12 47.34
N GLY A 155 -3.99 2.77 48.48
CA GLY A 155 -3.82 2.13 49.80
C GLY A 155 -4.73 2.78 50.84
N PHE A 156 -4.75 2.20 52.03
CA PHE A 156 -5.56 2.65 53.16
C PHE A 156 -4.69 2.98 54.35
N ALA A 157 -4.99 4.07 55.05
CA ALA A 157 -4.34 4.46 56.30
C ALA A 157 -5.35 4.79 57.39
N PRO A 158 -5.14 4.36 58.61
CA PRO A 158 -6.00 4.66 59.76
C PRO A 158 -6.06 6.16 60.05
N LEU A 159 -7.24 6.66 60.38
CA LEU A 159 -7.50 8.01 60.84
C LEU A 159 -7.83 8.04 62.34
N ILE A 160 -7.07 8.80 63.14
CA ILE A 160 -7.41 9.10 64.53
C ILE A 160 -7.49 10.59 64.71
N GLY A 161 -8.66 11.06 65.15
CA GLY A 161 -8.90 12.48 65.36
C GLY A 161 -8.78 13.36 64.13
N GLY A 162 -9.01 12.79 62.92
CA GLY A 162 -8.91 13.49 61.62
C GLY A 162 -7.49 13.62 61.09
N LYS A 163 -6.50 12.97 61.73
CA LYS A 163 -5.11 12.88 61.25
C LYS A 163 -4.80 11.46 60.80
N GLN A 164 -4.14 11.35 59.69
CA GLN A 164 -3.59 10.13 59.14
C GLN A 164 -2.42 9.68 60.06
N LEU A 165 -2.43 8.42 60.45
CA LEU A 165 -1.36 7.83 61.21
C LEU A 165 -0.22 7.38 60.29
N SER A 166 1.02 7.66 60.72
CA SER A 166 2.18 7.06 60.08
C SER A 166 2.38 5.61 60.55
N ASP A 167 3.12 4.79 59.81
CA ASP A 167 3.41 3.40 60.17
C ASP A 167 4.02 3.26 61.56
N ASN A 168 4.85 4.23 61.98
CA ASN A 168 5.45 4.27 63.32
C ASN A 168 4.41 4.57 64.40
N GLU A 169 3.46 5.45 64.15
CA GLU A 169 2.40 5.77 65.12
C GLU A 169 1.40 4.62 65.24
N PHE A 170 1.10 3.95 64.11
CA PHE A 170 0.24 2.78 64.08
C PHE A 170 0.81 1.61 64.85
N SER A 171 2.13 1.41 64.80
CA SER A 171 2.81 0.34 65.56
C SER A 171 2.81 0.52 67.09
N HIS A 172 2.54 1.75 67.57
CA HIS A 172 2.47 2.11 68.99
C HIS A 172 1.04 2.09 69.57
N LEU A 173 0.02 1.73 68.78
CA LEU A 173 -1.36 1.58 69.20
C LEU A 173 -1.55 0.30 69.98
N GLU A 174 -2.56 0.28 70.85
CA GLU A 174 -3.00 -0.91 71.61
C GLU A 174 -3.38 -2.06 70.64
N ASP A 175 -3.08 -3.30 70.99
CA ASP A 175 -3.28 -4.45 70.14
C ASP A 175 -4.74 -4.60 69.62
N GLU A 176 -5.73 -4.35 70.52
CA GLU A 176 -7.16 -4.40 70.16
C GLU A 176 -7.56 -3.36 69.10
N LEU A 177 -6.99 -2.16 69.16
CA LEU A 177 -7.26 -1.10 68.19
C LEU A 177 -6.61 -1.40 66.84
N ARG A 178 -5.40 -1.99 66.87
CA ARG A 178 -4.74 -2.40 65.61
C ARG A 178 -5.52 -3.51 64.89
N GLU A 179 -6.01 -4.50 65.65
CA GLU A 179 -6.79 -5.61 65.10
C GLU A 179 -8.11 -5.10 64.50
N THR A 180 -8.79 -4.15 65.15
CA THR A 180 -10.00 -3.52 64.61
C THR A 180 -9.73 -2.72 63.34
N PHE A 181 -8.59 -2.04 63.21
CA PHE A 181 -8.22 -1.35 61.98
C PHE A 181 -7.84 -2.31 60.85
N PHE A 182 -7.16 -3.41 61.15
CA PHE A 182 -6.86 -4.45 60.17
C PHE A 182 -8.14 -5.05 59.57
N GLU A 183 -9.12 -5.41 60.39
CA GLU A 183 -10.41 -5.92 59.90
C GLU A 183 -11.17 -4.91 59.05
N ARG A 184 -11.07 -3.62 59.36
CA ARG A 184 -11.70 -2.54 58.56
C ARG A 184 -10.99 -2.35 57.24
N ILE A 185 -9.67 -2.33 57.23
CA ILE A 185 -8.86 -2.21 56.01
C ILE A 185 -9.12 -3.39 55.09
N GLU A 186 -9.13 -4.63 55.59
CA GLU A 186 -9.43 -5.84 54.84
C GLU A 186 -10.80 -5.73 54.13
N LYS A 187 -11.84 -5.26 54.84
CA LYS A 187 -13.16 -5.03 54.24
C LYS A 187 -13.16 -3.93 53.20
N LEU A 188 -12.35 -2.89 53.39
CA LEU A 188 -12.23 -1.77 52.44
C LEU A 188 -11.41 -2.19 51.20
N GLU A 189 -10.40 -3.06 51.37
CA GLU A 189 -9.68 -3.66 50.24
C GLU A 189 -10.62 -4.50 49.36
N ASP A 190 -11.49 -5.31 49.99
CA ASP A 190 -12.52 -6.06 49.25
C ASP A 190 -13.48 -5.13 48.53
N THR A 191 -13.92 -4.03 49.18
CA THR A 191 -14.80 -3.02 48.58
C THR A 191 -14.11 -2.31 47.41
N LEU A 192 -12.81 -2.01 47.52
CA LEU A 192 -12.00 -1.42 46.44
C LEU A 192 -11.89 -2.38 45.26
N ILE A 193 -11.62 -3.66 45.49
CA ILE A 193 -11.55 -4.69 44.47
C ILE A 193 -12.89 -4.78 43.73
N GLU A 194 -14.02 -4.80 44.48
CA GLU A 194 -15.36 -4.82 43.89
C GLU A 194 -15.65 -3.55 43.06
N ALA A 195 -15.29 -2.36 43.54
CA ALA A 195 -15.48 -1.09 42.83
C ALA A 195 -14.66 -1.02 41.53
N LEU A 196 -13.46 -1.58 41.53
CA LEU A 196 -12.58 -1.59 40.39
C LEU A 196 -12.72 -2.83 39.47
N ILE A 197 -13.64 -3.75 39.77
CA ILE A 197 -13.84 -4.97 38.97
C ILE A 197 -14.22 -4.65 37.52
N GLU A 198 -14.87 -3.52 37.27
CA GLU A 198 -15.25 -3.06 35.93
C GLU A 198 -14.16 -2.22 35.24
N LEU A 199 -13.07 -1.86 35.89
CA LEU A 199 -11.99 -1.05 35.34
C LEU A 199 -11.42 -1.60 34.01
N PRO A 200 -11.14 -2.90 33.86
CA PRO A 200 -10.67 -3.46 32.59
C PRO A 200 -11.69 -3.29 31.47
N ARG A 201 -12.98 -3.31 31.79
CA ARG A 201 -14.07 -3.08 30.84
C ARG A 201 -14.09 -1.63 30.39
N TRP A 202 -14.07 -0.66 31.34
CA TRP A 202 -14.05 0.77 30.99
C TRP A 202 -12.82 1.14 30.17
N LYS A 203 -11.66 0.60 30.51
CA LYS A 203 -10.42 0.79 29.74
C LYS A 203 -10.56 0.27 28.30
N ARG A 204 -11.15 -0.92 28.12
CA ARG A 204 -11.42 -1.49 26.80
C ARG A 204 -12.40 -0.63 26.01
N GLU A 205 -13.51 -0.22 26.61
CA GLU A 205 -14.52 0.63 25.98
C GLU A 205 -13.95 1.98 25.55
N SER A 206 -13.14 2.62 26.39
CA SER A 206 -12.44 3.88 26.08
C SER A 206 -11.47 3.70 24.92
N THR A 207 -10.64 2.65 24.95
CA THR A 207 -9.69 2.34 23.88
C THR A 207 -10.41 2.07 22.54
N GLU A 208 -11.52 1.35 22.57
CA GLU A 208 -12.33 1.08 21.36
C GLU A 208 -12.99 2.36 20.82
N LYS A 209 -13.54 3.21 21.70
CA LYS A 209 -14.08 4.52 21.29
C LYS A 209 -13.00 5.40 20.65
N LEU A 210 -11.80 5.44 21.23
CA LEU A 210 -10.67 6.20 20.68
C LEU A 210 -10.23 5.66 19.32
N ARG A 211 -10.11 4.33 19.17
CA ARG A 211 -9.78 3.69 17.90
C ARG A 211 -10.83 4.01 16.83
N ASN A 212 -12.11 3.92 17.15
CA ASN A 212 -13.20 4.25 16.24
C ASN A 212 -13.20 5.75 15.88
N LEU A 213 -12.89 6.63 16.82
CA LEU A 213 -12.73 8.06 16.56
C LEU A 213 -11.57 8.34 15.61
N LYS A 214 -10.39 7.71 15.85
CA LYS A 214 -9.23 7.82 14.96
C LYS A 214 -9.61 7.36 13.55
N LYS A 215 -10.19 6.16 13.41
CA LYS A 215 -10.59 5.59 12.12
C LYS A 215 -11.59 6.47 11.37
N SER A 216 -12.63 6.95 12.04
CA SER A 216 -13.63 7.81 11.41
C SER A 216 -13.06 9.16 10.98
N THR A 217 -12.10 9.72 11.73
CA THR A 217 -11.42 10.96 11.37
C THR A 217 -10.53 10.77 10.14
N ALA A 218 -9.76 9.67 10.10
CA ALA A 218 -8.94 9.30 8.96
C ALA A 218 -9.80 9.07 7.70
N GLU A 219 -10.92 8.37 7.82
CA GLU A 219 -11.87 8.16 6.71
C GLU A 219 -12.45 9.47 6.19
N GLN A 220 -12.79 10.41 7.07
CA GLN A 220 -13.32 11.73 6.68
C GLN A 220 -12.25 12.57 5.97
N ALA A 221 -10.99 12.48 6.38
CA ALA A 221 -9.88 13.19 5.76
C ALA A 221 -9.53 12.65 4.37
N THR A 222 -9.51 11.31 4.21
CA THR A 222 -9.16 10.64 2.94
C THR A 222 -10.26 10.67 1.90
N LYS A 223 -11.52 10.73 2.33
CA LYS A 223 -12.69 10.63 1.44
C LYS A 223 -12.70 11.61 0.26
N PRO A 224 -12.44 12.92 0.44
CA PRO A 224 -12.42 13.87 -0.68
C PRO A 224 -11.30 13.53 -1.68
N LEU A 225 -10.10 13.20 -1.20
CA LEU A 225 -8.93 12.91 -2.03
C LEU A 225 -9.18 11.68 -2.93
N LEU A 226 -9.69 10.60 -2.34
CA LEU A 226 -10.04 9.40 -3.10
C LEU A 226 -11.18 9.63 -4.09
N LYS A 227 -12.17 10.46 -3.73
CA LYS A 227 -13.29 10.75 -4.60
C LYS A 227 -12.86 11.45 -5.89
N ASP A 228 -11.86 12.31 -5.82
CA ASP A 228 -11.31 12.99 -6.99
C ASP A 228 -10.59 12.00 -7.92
N LEU A 229 -9.83 11.05 -7.37
CA LEU A 229 -9.22 9.96 -8.13
C LEU A 229 -10.29 9.01 -8.71
N GLU A 230 -11.28 8.60 -7.94
CA GLU A 230 -12.38 7.76 -8.42
C GLU A 230 -13.12 8.43 -9.59
N HIS A 231 -13.34 9.73 -9.52
CA HIS A 231 -13.96 10.48 -10.63
C HIS A 231 -13.07 10.53 -11.87
N LYS A 232 -11.76 10.76 -11.69
CA LYS A 232 -10.79 10.79 -12.80
C LYS A 232 -10.69 9.46 -13.53
N TYR A 233 -10.75 8.35 -12.80
CA TYR A 233 -10.62 6.99 -13.34
C TYR A 233 -11.96 6.24 -13.43
N ALA A 234 -13.09 6.95 -13.49
CA ALA A 234 -14.43 6.35 -13.49
C ALA A 234 -14.68 5.35 -14.65
N SER A 235 -13.96 5.49 -15.78
CA SER A 235 -14.04 4.59 -16.93
C SER A 235 -13.26 3.26 -16.73
N HIS A 236 -12.41 3.16 -15.71
CA HIS A 236 -11.51 2.02 -15.47
C HIS A 236 -11.90 1.22 -14.24
N ILE A 237 -12.75 0.20 -14.43
CA ILE A 237 -13.29 -0.61 -13.31
C ILE A 237 -12.16 -1.24 -12.46
N GLY A 238 -11.08 -1.71 -13.10
CA GLY A 238 -9.93 -2.29 -12.37
C GLY A 238 -9.24 -1.28 -11.45
N VAL A 239 -9.08 -0.02 -11.92
CA VAL A 239 -8.51 1.06 -11.11
C VAL A 239 -9.44 1.45 -9.96
N LEU A 240 -10.76 1.53 -10.21
CA LEU A 240 -11.73 1.82 -9.15
C LEU A 240 -11.72 0.77 -8.03
N ARG A 241 -11.56 -0.51 -8.39
CA ARG A 241 -11.41 -1.58 -7.40
C ARG A 241 -10.14 -1.39 -6.57
N TYR A 242 -9.03 -1.15 -7.25
CA TYR A 242 -7.75 -0.88 -6.60
C TYR A 242 -7.80 0.33 -5.65
N LEU A 243 -8.43 1.46 -6.06
CA LEU A 243 -8.61 2.65 -5.20
C LEU A 243 -9.48 2.34 -3.97
N LYS A 244 -10.47 1.46 -4.12
CA LYS A 244 -11.28 1.01 -2.98
C LYS A 244 -10.45 0.20 -1.97
N ASP A 245 -9.56 -0.64 -2.47
CA ASP A 245 -8.69 -1.46 -1.63
C ASP A 245 -7.64 -0.57 -0.93
N ILE A 246 -7.01 0.37 -1.65
CA ILE A 246 -6.12 1.40 -1.07
C ILE A 246 -6.80 2.15 0.06
N ARG A 247 -8.08 2.50 -0.09
CA ARG A 247 -8.81 3.26 0.93
C ARG A 247 -8.83 2.58 2.30
N VAL A 248 -8.91 1.27 2.32
CA VAL A 248 -8.94 0.50 3.57
C VAL A 248 -7.53 0.43 4.16
N GLU A 249 -6.57 0.04 3.36
CA GLU A 249 -5.20 -0.23 3.80
C GLU A 249 -4.44 1.05 4.21
N ILE A 250 -4.63 2.15 3.51
CA ILE A 250 -3.92 3.40 3.83
C ILE A 250 -4.37 3.98 5.18
N ILE A 251 -5.65 3.79 5.53
CA ILE A 251 -6.18 4.22 6.82
C ILE A 251 -5.56 3.40 7.94
N ASP A 252 -5.50 2.09 7.77
CA ASP A 252 -4.95 1.19 8.78
C ASP A 252 -3.42 1.38 8.92
N ALA A 253 -2.68 1.57 7.82
CA ALA A 253 -1.25 1.88 7.83
C ALA A 253 -0.91 3.20 8.55
N VAL A 254 -1.69 4.25 8.29
CA VAL A 254 -1.46 5.55 8.96
C VAL A 254 -1.84 5.52 10.43
N LEU A 255 -2.89 4.77 10.81
CA LEU A 255 -3.28 4.61 12.21
C LEU A 255 -2.22 3.86 13.02
N GLU A 256 -1.62 2.84 12.45
CA GLU A 256 -0.51 2.11 13.07
C GLU A 256 0.67 3.04 13.38
N TRP A 257 1.03 3.92 12.46
CA TRP A 257 2.11 4.89 12.70
C TRP A 257 1.78 5.93 13.78
N LEU A 258 0.53 6.37 13.86
CA LEU A 258 0.11 7.31 14.91
C LEU A 258 0.12 6.68 16.31
N ASP A 259 0.00 5.36 16.39
CA ASP A 259 0.11 4.65 17.65
C ASP A 259 1.58 4.46 18.05
N ASP A 260 2.48 4.21 17.09
CA ASP A 260 3.94 4.10 17.32
C ASP A 260 4.60 5.41 17.76
N GLU A 261 4.08 6.57 17.31
CA GLU A 261 4.61 7.88 17.74
C GLU A 261 4.43 8.16 19.24
N GLY A 262 3.51 7.44 19.90
CA GLY A 262 3.26 7.57 21.35
C GLY A 262 4.31 6.87 22.25
N GLU A 263 5.11 5.96 21.72
CA GLU A 263 5.96 5.08 22.53
C GLU A 263 7.47 5.38 22.50
N SER A 264 8.00 6.18 21.58
CA SER A 264 9.44 6.42 21.50
C SER A 264 9.86 7.77 20.88
N GLU A 265 10.15 8.75 21.75
CA GLU A 265 10.82 10.00 21.35
C GLU A 265 12.32 9.84 21.01
N GLU A 266 12.96 8.70 21.27
CA GLU A 266 14.43 8.57 21.23
C GLU A 266 15.03 7.99 19.95
N ASN A 267 14.25 7.48 18.99
CA ASN A 267 14.78 6.92 17.72
C ASN A 267 14.06 7.50 16.50
N LYS A 268 14.03 8.82 16.36
CA LYS A 268 13.73 9.45 15.07
C LYS A 268 14.97 9.41 14.16
N GLU A 269 15.40 8.25 13.73
CA GLU A 269 16.04 8.13 12.43
C GLU A 269 14.99 8.57 11.40
N ASP A 270 15.43 9.34 10.40
CA ASP A 270 14.61 9.86 9.29
C ASP A 270 13.93 8.68 8.55
N PHE A 271 12.86 8.16 9.14
CA PHE A 271 12.14 7.02 8.60
C PHE A 271 11.37 7.54 7.39
N ASP A 272 11.79 7.13 6.22
CA ASP A 272 11.16 7.53 4.95
C ASP A 272 9.76 6.92 4.82
N ARG A 273 8.81 7.51 5.55
CA ARG A 273 7.39 7.12 5.55
C ARG A 273 6.79 7.19 4.16
N LYS A 274 7.16 8.24 3.41
CA LYS A 274 6.70 8.41 2.04
C LYS A 274 7.20 7.27 1.17
N GLY A 275 8.50 6.94 1.23
CA GLY A 275 9.08 5.86 0.45
C GLY A 275 8.38 4.52 0.72
N MET A 276 8.09 4.22 1.98
CA MET A 276 7.37 2.98 2.33
C MET A 276 5.94 2.94 1.79
N LEU A 277 5.19 4.02 1.90
CA LEU A 277 3.83 4.08 1.34
C LEU A 277 3.86 4.01 -0.18
N THR A 278 4.79 4.72 -0.81
CA THR A 278 4.94 4.66 -2.26
C THR A 278 5.29 3.26 -2.72
N ASP A 279 6.23 2.57 -2.06
CA ASP A 279 6.57 1.18 -2.40
C ASP A 279 5.40 0.20 -2.20
N PHE A 280 4.53 0.48 -1.23
CA PHE A 280 3.40 -0.39 -0.91
C PHE A 280 2.16 -0.10 -1.77
N PHE A 281 1.90 1.18 -2.10
CA PHE A 281 0.69 1.59 -2.81
C PHE A 281 0.93 1.96 -4.28
N ALA A 282 2.15 2.21 -4.74
CA ALA A 282 2.38 2.59 -6.13
C ALA A 282 2.16 1.42 -7.10
N PRO A 283 1.51 1.64 -8.24
CA PRO A 283 1.39 0.64 -9.27
C PRO A 283 2.74 0.35 -9.92
N ASN A 284 3.05 -0.92 -10.15
CA ASN A 284 4.26 -1.34 -10.84
C ASN A 284 4.00 -1.44 -12.34
N ILE A 285 4.55 -0.50 -13.12
CA ILE A 285 4.36 -0.42 -14.57
C ILE A 285 5.26 -1.43 -15.26
N LEU A 286 4.68 -2.39 -15.98
CA LEU A 286 5.40 -3.39 -16.76
C LEU A 286 5.75 -2.91 -18.17
N VAL A 287 4.80 -2.23 -18.80
CA VAL A 287 4.91 -1.75 -20.17
C VAL A 287 4.32 -0.35 -20.22
N GLU A 288 5.14 0.59 -20.64
CA GLU A 288 4.77 2.00 -20.81
C GLU A 288 4.90 2.38 -22.29
N PHE A 289 3.93 3.13 -22.81
CA PHE A 289 3.96 3.75 -24.11
C PHE A 289 3.64 5.24 -23.98
N LYS A 290 4.20 6.04 -24.88
CA LYS A 290 3.78 7.45 -24.94
C LYS A 290 2.50 7.56 -25.75
N GLU A 291 1.65 8.49 -25.35
CA GLU A 291 0.45 8.81 -26.10
C GLU A 291 0.80 9.23 -27.55
N GLY A 292 0.23 8.54 -28.54
CA GLY A 292 0.52 8.78 -29.97
C GLY A 292 1.74 8.02 -30.50
N ASP A 293 2.41 7.19 -29.70
CA ASP A 293 3.46 6.31 -30.21
C ASP A 293 2.89 5.30 -31.24
N ALA A 294 3.73 4.90 -32.19
CA ALA A 294 3.42 3.79 -33.07
C ALA A 294 3.45 2.46 -32.30
N ALA A 295 2.79 1.41 -32.81
CA ALA A 295 2.91 0.09 -32.25
C ALA A 295 4.38 -0.34 -32.16
N PRO A 296 4.82 -0.98 -31.04
CA PRO A 296 6.22 -1.30 -30.82
C PRO A 296 6.71 -2.39 -31.78
N VAL A 297 7.92 -2.20 -32.32
CA VAL A 297 8.64 -3.22 -33.11
C VAL A 297 9.74 -3.79 -32.22
N VAL A 298 9.53 -5.02 -31.76
CA VAL A 298 10.48 -5.71 -30.87
C VAL A 298 11.47 -6.51 -31.72
N TYR A 299 12.76 -6.28 -31.49
CA TYR A 299 13.84 -7.04 -32.10
C TYR A 299 14.53 -7.90 -31.05
N GLU A 300 14.56 -9.23 -31.29
CA GLU A 300 15.27 -10.18 -30.43
C GLU A 300 16.49 -10.72 -31.18
N PRO A 301 17.71 -10.27 -30.83
CA PRO A 301 18.92 -10.71 -31.54
C PRO A 301 19.28 -12.17 -31.20
N ASN A 302 18.88 -12.68 -30.05
CA ASN A 302 19.23 -14.01 -29.55
C ASN A 302 17.96 -14.73 -29.07
N PRO A 303 17.09 -15.19 -30.01
CA PRO A 303 15.84 -15.81 -29.63
C PRO A 303 16.07 -17.13 -28.91
N THR A 304 15.75 -17.19 -27.62
CA THR A 304 15.71 -18.42 -26.82
C THR A 304 14.28 -18.89 -26.66
N PHE A 305 14.09 -20.17 -26.31
CA PHE A 305 12.76 -20.71 -26.03
C PHE A 305 12.01 -19.93 -24.98
N GLY A 306 12.66 -19.55 -23.88
CA GLY A 306 12.06 -18.76 -22.80
C GLY A 306 11.75 -17.30 -23.17
N ARG A 307 12.41 -16.74 -24.20
CA ARG A 307 12.13 -15.39 -24.71
C ARG A 307 11.13 -15.35 -25.86
N THR A 308 10.95 -16.48 -26.55
CA THR A 308 10.06 -16.62 -27.72
C THR A 308 8.72 -17.24 -27.38
N LEU A 309 8.65 -18.02 -26.31
CA LEU A 309 7.41 -18.59 -25.79
C LEU A 309 7.11 -17.98 -24.42
N PRO A 310 5.85 -17.64 -24.12
CA PRO A 310 5.46 -17.19 -22.81
C PRO A 310 5.58 -18.34 -21.81
N VAL A 311 6.67 -18.39 -21.07
CA VAL A 311 6.81 -19.28 -19.92
C VAL A 311 6.56 -18.44 -18.69
N LEU A 312 5.47 -18.70 -17.98
CA LEU A 312 5.22 -18.20 -16.64
C LEU A 312 6.25 -18.90 -15.72
N ILE A 313 7.38 -18.24 -15.46
CA ILE A 313 8.30 -18.69 -14.42
C ILE A 313 7.88 -18.00 -13.13
N TYR A 314 7.21 -18.74 -12.28
CA TYR A 314 6.94 -18.35 -10.90
C TYR A 314 8.25 -18.40 -10.12
N THR A 315 8.85 -17.25 -9.81
CA THR A 315 9.96 -17.19 -8.86
C THR A 315 9.42 -16.71 -7.52
N PRO A 316 9.64 -17.48 -6.43
CA PRO A 316 9.20 -17.03 -5.12
C PRO A 316 9.99 -15.80 -4.66
N ALA A 317 9.29 -14.89 -4.14
CA ALA A 317 9.45 -13.72 -3.25
C ALA A 317 10.84 -13.12 -2.92
N SER A 318 11.85 -13.18 -3.78
CA SER A 318 13.10 -12.43 -3.49
C SER A 318 13.74 -11.77 -4.70
N CYS A 319 13.08 -11.77 -5.84
CA CYS A 319 13.60 -11.10 -7.04
C CYS A 319 12.84 -9.79 -7.23
N SER A 320 13.55 -8.67 -7.19
CA SER A 320 12.98 -7.38 -7.55
C SER A 320 12.23 -7.51 -8.88
N LEU A 321 10.97 -7.23 -8.88
CA LEU A 321 10.03 -7.34 -10.02
C LEU A 321 10.54 -6.68 -11.33
N ARG A 322 11.53 -5.80 -11.25
CA ARG A 322 12.12 -5.12 -12.41
C ARG A 322 12.84 -6.04 -13.41
N SER A 323 13.41 -7.15 -12.96
CA SER A 323 14.15 -8.09 -13.83
C SER A 323 13.24 -9.11 -14.53
N ALA A 324 12.08 -9.42 -13.98
CA ALA A 324 11.13 -10.37 -14.56
C ALA A 324 10.22 -9.74 -15.66
N CYS A 325 10.08 -8.41 -15.65
CA CYS A 325 9.14 -7.68 -16.51
C CYS A 325 9.46 -7.73 -18.02
N SER A 326 10.74 -7.77 -18.40
CA SER A 326 11.11 -7.85 -19.83
C SER A 326 10.63 -9.15 -20.51
N ASN A 327 10.38 -10.20 -19.73
CA ASN A 327 9.95 -11.51 -20.24
C ASN A 327 8.42 -11.66 -20.27
N LEU A 328 7.68 -10.93 -19.43
CA LEU A 328 6.21 -10.99 -19.33
C LEU A 328 5.47 -10.28 -20.48
N CYS A 329 6.03 -9.23 -21.04
CA CYS A 329 5.45 -8.54 -22.23
C CYS A 329 5.23 -9.50 -23.42
N SER A 330 6.00 -10.58 -23.46
CA SER A 330 5.83 -11.59 -24.50
C SER A 330 4.78 -12.66 -24.19
N ALA A 331 4.42 -12.83 -22.92
CA ALA A 331 3.49 -13.87 -22.47
C ALA A 331 2.02 -13.43 -22.56
N ILE A 332 1.74 -12.17 -22.31
CA ILE A 332 0.37 -11.64 -22.19
C ILE A 332 -0.31 -11.50 -23.56
N SER A 333 0.45 -11.50 -24.68
CA SER A 333 -0.13 -11.34 -26.03
C SER A 333 -0.78 -12.60 -26.60
N SER A 334 -0.66 -13.77 -25.98
CA SER A 334 -1.11 -15.04 -26.57
C SER A 334 -2.52 -15.49 -26.18
N ASP A 335 -3.11 -15.02 -25.08
CA ASP A 335 -4.36 -15.58 -24.56
C ASP A 335 -5.60 -14.67 -24.58
N GLN A 336 -5.53 -13.48 -25.18
CA GLN A 336 -6.70 -12.63 -25.34
C GLN A 336 -7.03 -12.40 -26.83
N PRO A 337 -8.26 -12.70 -27.29
CA PRO A 337 -8.57 -12.73 -28.72
C PRO A 337 -8.76 -11.39 -29.39
N GLN A 338 -8.62 -10.24 -28.77
CA GLN A 338 -8.97 -8.96 -29.39
C GLN A 338 -8.08 -7.74 -29.19
N THR A 339 -6.97 -7.79 -28.48
CA THR A 339 -6.13 -6.59 -28.29
C THR A 339 -4.65 -6.87 -28.45
N ALA A 340 -4.03 -6.11 -29.36
CA ALA A 340 -2.60 -5.94 -29.58
C ALA A 340 -1.79 -7.20 -29.90
N ARG A 341 -1.89 -7.64 -31.14
CA ARG A 341 -0.96 -8.62 -31.70
C ARG A 341 0.36 -7.95 -32.06
N CYS A 342 1.42 -8.21 -31.27
CA CYS A 342 2.78 -8.06 -31.74
C CYS A 342 3.05 -9.12 -32.81
N GLN A 343 3.19 -8.69 -34.07
CA GLN A 343 3.69 -9.61 -35.11
C GLN A 343 5.17 -9.85 -34.86
N ARG A 344 5.53 -11.10 -34.54
CA ARG A 344 6.91 -11.52 -34.39
C ARG A 344 7.49 -11.89 -35.74
N LEU A 345 8.52 -11.20 -36.13
CA LEU A 345 9.41 -11.63 -37.20
C LEU A 345 10.65 -12.30 -36.59
N LEU A 346 10.76 -13.60 -36.74
CA LEU A 346 11.96 -14.36 -36.39
C LEU A 346 12.95 -14.30 -37.55
N LEU A 347 13.98 -13.47 -37.41
CA LEU A 347 15.12 -13.46 -38.33
C LEU A 347 16.17 -14.44 -37.79
N LYS A 348 16.23 -15.64 -38.32
CA LYS A 348 17.35 -16.58 -38.01
C LYS A 348 18.50 -16.30 -38.95
N PRO A 349 19.75 -16.18 -38.46
CA PRO A 349 20.91 -16.34 -39.32
C PRO A 349 20.97 -17.79 -39.79
N VAL A 350 21.15 -17.97 -41.08
CA VAL A 350 21.44 -19.32 -41.64
C VAL A 350 22.90 -19.60 -41.33
N ASP A 351 23.14 -20.42 -40.34
CA ASP A 351 24.46 -21.00 -40.11
C ASP A 351 24.84 -21.91 -41.29
N LYS A 352 25.97 -21.54 -41.91
CA LYS A 352 26.66 -22.43 -42.86
C LYS A 352 27.16 -23.66 -42.09
N ALA A 353 26.38 -24.71 -42.01
CA ALA A 353 26.95 -26.01 -41.72
C ALA A 353 26.03 -27.13 -42.19
N ARG A 354 26.62 -27.80 -43.21
CA ARG A 354 26.39 -29.16 -43.71
C ARG A 354 25.45 -29.28 -44.89
N LEU A 355 26.18 -29.34 -46.00
CA LEU A 355 26.01 -30.36 -47.00
C LEU A 355 26.30 -31.74 -46.41
#